data_8df79d4a848fe29191fb41a49cd91811
#
_entry.id   8df79d4a848fe29191fb41a49cd91811
#
_cell.length_a   1.000
_cell.length_b   1.000
_cell.length_c   1.000
_cell.angle_alpha   90.00
_cell.angle_beta   90.00
_cell.angle_gamma   90.00
#
_symmetry.space_group_name_H-M   'P 1'
#
loop_
_entity.id
_entity.type
_entity.pdbx_description
1 polymer ?
#
loop_
_entity_poly.entity_id
_entity_poly.type
_entity_poly.pdbx_seq_one_letter_code
_entity_poly.pdbx_strand_id
1 'polypeptide(L)'
;MNSEGIGELVVKGPSVAIGYYNDEEANKKAYDGEWFHTGDLAQIDEEGYIFICGRKKSVIVLRNGKNIFPEEMESLINQIDGVKESFIFGKQQSADKNDVKINVEIVFDRTMINEKYQAITDNEIYQALSKKIKQINGTLPRYKAIRGVILSEQPLIKTTTNKIKRQENLDAINKFKNTFIG
;
A
#
# COMPACT_ATOMS: atom_id res chain seq x y z
N MET A 1 -1.94 20.73 5.40
CA MET A 1 -2.84 20.05 4.45
C MET A 1 -2.32 20.29 3.04
N ASN A 2 -2.43 19.29 2.16
CA ASN A 2 -2.10 19.47 0.75
C ASN A 2 -3.30 20.13 -0.01
N SER A 3 -3.17 20.32 -1.34
CA SER A 3 -4.23 20.90 -2.18
C SER A 3 -5.54 20.05 -2.23
N GLU A 4 -5.51 18.82 -1.74
CA GLU A 4 -6.64 17.91 -1.68
C GLU A 4 -7.29 17.88 -0.28
N GLY A 5 -6.87 18.74 0.66
CA GLY A 5 -7.37 18.78 2.03
C GLY A 5 -6.87 17.64 2.92
N ILE A 6 -5.87 16.88 2.45
CA ILE A 6 -5.31 15.76 3.21
C ILE A 6 -4.14 16.26 4.07
N GLY A 7 -4.15 15.90 5.35
CA GLY A 7 -3.11 16.24 6.32
C GLY A 7 -2.80 15.08 7.25
N GLU A 8 -1.69 15.20 8.01
CA GLU A 8 -1.40 14.24 9.07
C GLU A 8 -2.42 14.39 10.21
N LEU A 9 -2.99 13.27 10.64
CA LEU A 9 -3.86 13.23 11.80
C LEU A 9 -3.01 13.36 13.06
N VAL A 10 -3.27 14.42 13.82
CA VAL A 10 -2.68 14.60 15.15
C VAL A 10 -3.79 14.56 16.21
N VAL A 11 -3.50 13.97 17.35
CA VAL A 11 -4.47 13.77 18.42
C VAL A 11 -3.92 14.22 19.77
N LYS A 12 -4.80 14.70 20.65
CA LYS A 12 -4.48 14.96 22.06
C LYS A 12 -5.63 14.58 22.96
N GLY A 13 -5.37 14.26 24.19
CA GLY A 13 -6.38 13.94 25.19
C GLY A 13 -5.90 12.95 26.24
N PRO A 14 -6.70 12.71 27.27
CA PRO A 14 -6.28 11.87 28.41
C PRO A 14 -6.08 10.39 28.07
N SER A 15 -6.59 9.92 26.94
CA SER A 15 -6.37 8.56 26.42
C SER A 15 -5.12 8.41 25.57
N VAL A 16 -4.45 9.51 25.24
CA VAL A 16 -3.18 9.47 24.47
C VAL A 16 -2.04 9.16 25.44
N ALA A 17 -1.16 8.24 25.05
CA ALA A 17 0.02 7.91 25.84
C ALA A 17 0.91 9.15 26.05
N ILE A 18 1.55 9.24 27.22
CA ILE A 18 2.40 10.39 27.57
C ILE A 18 3.78 10.35 26.87
N GLY A 19 4.13 9.23 26.25
CA GLY A 19 5.38 9.05 25.51
C GLY A 19 5.86 7.62 25.43
N TYR A 20 6.96 7.44 24.73
CA TYR A 20 7.72 6.18 24.68
C TYR A 20 8.68 6.10 25.88
N TYR A 21 8.70 4.96 26.54
CA TYR A 21 9.53 4.78 27.73
C TYR A 21 11.03 4.79 27.37
N ASN A 22 11.79 5.66 28.02
CA ASN A 22 13.25 5.83 27.82
C ASN A 22 13.68 6.05 26.36
N ASP A 23 12.82 6.64 25.50
CA ASP A 23 13.15 6.96 24.13
C ASP A 23 12.82 8.43 23.79
N GLU A 24 13.73 9.33 24.18
CA GLU A 24 13.57 10.75 23.94
C GLU A 24 13.55 11.12 22.45
N GLU A 25 14.29 10.39 21.61
CA GLU A 25 14.30 10.65 20.17
C GLU A 25 12.96 10.31 19.51
N ALA A 26 12.37 9.16 19.88
CA ALA A 26 11.05 8.79 19.42
C ALA A 26 10.01 9.79 19.92
N ASN A 27 10.10 10.23 21.19
CA ASN A 27 9.22 11.22 21.76
C ASN A 27 9.27 12.56 21.01
N LYS A 28 10.46 13.10 20.76
CA LYS A 28 10.64 14.33 19.98
C LYS A 28 10.08 14.26 18.55
N LYS A 29 10.07 13.07 17.95
CA LYS A 29 9.51 12.84 16.60
C LYS A 29 8.01 12.64 16.61
N ALA A 30 7.47 12.07 17.69
CA ALA A 30 6.07 11.67 17.77
C ALA A 30 5.17 12.72 18.45
N TYR A 31 5.73 13.64 19.21
CA TYR A 31 4.96 14.65 19.95
C TYR A 31 5.41 16.07 19.62
N ASP A 32 4.41 16.94 19.44
CA ASP A 32 4.57 18.39 19.43
C ASP A 32 3.73 18.98 20.57
N GLY A 33 4.39 19.27 21.70
CA GLY A 33 3.72 19.58 22.96
C GLY A 33 2.80 18.42 23.40
N GLU A 34 1.49 18.69 23.51
CA GLU A 34 0.48 17.69 23.86
C GLU A 34 -0.09 16.91 22.68
N TRP A 35 0.29 17.26 21.44
CA TRP A 35 -0.21 16.64 20.23
C TRP A 35 0.65 15.46 19.82
N PHE A 36 0.01 14.31 19.69
CA PHE A 36 0.63 13.08 19.18
C PHE A 36 0.44 12.97 17.66
N HIS A 37 1.53 12.82 16.93
CA HIS A 37 1.56 12.54 15.50
C HIS A 37 1.30 11.07 15.25
N THR A 38 0.12 10.74 14.73
CA THR A 38 -0.26 9.33 14.50
C THR A 38 0.51 8.69 13.35
N GLY A 39 1.04 9.50 12.44
CA GLY A 39 1.62 9.05 11.19
C GLY A 39 0.56 8.60 10.16
N ASP A 40 -0.73 8.75 10.48
CA ASP A 40 -1.82 8.53 9.54
C ASP A 40 -2.14 9.82 8.80
N LEU A 41 -2.47 9.72 7.52
CA LEU A 41 -3.01 10.80 6.72
C LEU A 41 -4.53 10.69 6.67
N ALA A 42 -5.19 11.80 6.87
CA ALA A 42 -6.64 11.88 6.91
C ALA A 42 -7.17 13.12 6.19
N GLN A 43 -8.39 13.04 5.77
CA GLN A 43 -9.21 14.14 5.28
C GLN A 43 -10.39 14.33 6.22
N ILE A 44 -10.80 15.56 6.43
CA ILE A 44 -11.99 15.91 7.21
C ILE A 44 -12.99 16.51 6.24
N ASP A 45 -14.23 16.00 6.23
CA ASP A 45 -15.31 16.55 5.42
C ASP A 45 -15.95 17.78 6.06
N GLU A 46 -16.92 18.37 5.36
CA GLU A 46 -17.66 19.57 5.83
C GLU A 46 -18.50 19.29 7.07
N GLU A 47 -18.87 18.03 7.32
CA GLU A 47 -19.65 17.59 8.49
C GLU A 47 -18.76 17.23 9.69
N GLY A 48 -17.42 17.25 9.51
CA GLY A 48 -16.43 16.97 10.56
C GLY A 48 -16.06 15.48 10.70
N TYR A 49 -16.48 14.61 9.76
CA TYR A 49 -16.05 13.22 9.76
C TYR A 49 -14.61 13.08 9.27
N ILE A 50 -13.85 12.22 9.93
CA ILE A 50 -12.46 11.96 9.65
C ILE A 50 -12.34 10.68 8.81
N PHE A 51 -11.78 10.81 7.60
CA PHE A 51 -11.51 9.69 6.69
C PHE A 51 -10.02 9.43 6.64
N ILE A 52 -9.60 8.24 7.09
CA ILE A 52 -8.20 7.82 7.01
C ILE A 52 -7.88 7.45 5.56
N CYS A 53 -6.89 8.13 4.98
CA CYS A 53 -6.44 7.90 3.61
C CYS A 53 -5.31 6.85 3.52
N GLY A 54 -4.45 6.78 4.54
CA GLY A 54 -3.32 5.86 4.58
C GLY A 54 -2.22 6.32 5.54
N ARG A 55 -1.05 5.69 5.43
CA ARG A 55 0.12 6.01 6.26
C ARG A 55 1.04 7.03 5.58
N LYS A 56 1.48 8.06 6.30
CA LYS A 56 2.42 9.08 5.82
C LYS A 56 3.70 8.47 5.22
N LYS A 57 4.25 7.42 5.86
CA LYS A 57 5.46 6.72 5.42
C LYS A 57 5.24 5.79 4.23
N SER A 58 4.00 5.44 3.92
CA SER A 58 3.65 4.51 2.83
C SER A 58 3.31 5.23 1.51
N VAL A 59 3.07 6.54 1.56
CA VAL A 59 2.66 7.33 0.39
C VAL A 59 3.69 7.24 -0.72
N ILE A 60 3.23 6.93 -1.92
CA ILE A 60 4.04 7.00 -3.14
C ILE A 60 3.75 8.34 -3.80
N VAL A 61 4.76 9.21 -3.83
CA VAL A 61 4.64 10.54 -4.46
C VAL A 61 5.07 10.42 -5.92
N LEU A 62 4.16 10.75 -6.83
CA LEU A 62 4.42 10.74 -8.26
C LEU A 62 5.09 12.05 -8.72
N ARG A 63 5.73 12.01 -9.90
CA ARG A 63 6.41 13.16 -10.53
C ARG A 63 5.51 14.40 -10.70
N ASN A 64 4.20 14.19 -10.88
CA ASN A 64 3.20 15.26 -10.99
C ASN A 64 2.72 15.79 -9.61
N GLY A 65 3.35 15.40 -8.52
CA GLY A 65 3.01 15.79 -7.15
C GLY A 65 1.79 15.08 -6.56
N LYS A 66 1.14 14.16 -7.31
CA LYS A 66 0.00 13.40 -6.79
C LYS A 66 0.46 12.30 -5.84
N ASN A 67 -0.31 12.13 -4.77
CA ASN A 67 -0.11 11.09 -3.77
C ASN A 67 -0.89 9.83 -4.14
N ILE A 68 -0.23 8.69 -4.00
CA ILE A 68 -0.85 7.37 -4.06
C ILE A 68 -0.84 6.79 -2.65
N PHE A 69 -1.98 6.32 -2.20
CA PHE A 69 -2.16 5.62 -0.94
C PHE A 69 -2.26 4.12 -1.23
N PRO A 70 -1.19 3.35 -1.00
CA PRO A 70 -1.15 1.92 -1.33
C PRO A 70 -2.29 1.13 -0.69
N GLU A 71 -2.63 1.44 0.55
CA GLU A 71 -3.64 0.74 1.34
C GLU A 71 -5.04 0.81 0.70
N GLU A 72 -5.39 1.93 0.06
CA GLU A 72 -6.64 2.09 -0.69
C GLU A 72 -6.73 1.07 -1.84
N MET A 73 -5.65 0.94 -2.60
CA MET A 73 -5.59 0.04 -3.75
C MET A 73 -5.48 -1.42 -3.33
N GLU A 74 -4.69 -1.71 -2.29
CA GLU A 74 -4.56 -3.03 -1.70
C GLU A 74 -5.90 -3.55 -1.20
N SER A 75 -6.72 -2.68 -0.59
CA SER A 75 -8.07 -3.03 -0.14
C SER A 75 -8.98 -3.50 -1.29
N LEU A 76 -8.89 -2.86 -2.47
CA LEU A 76 -9.66 -3.27 -3.65
C LEU A 76 -9.15 -4.61 -4.21
N ILE A 77 -7.83 -4.82 -4.23
CA ILE A 77 -7.23 -6.03 -4.78
C ILE A 77 -7.51 -7.23 -3.88
N ASN A 78 -7.47 -7.03 -2.56
CA ASN A 78 -7.73 -8.09 -1.58
C ASN A 78 -9.21 -8.58 -1.59
N GLN A 79 -10.11 -7.89 -2.31
CA GLN A 79 -11.48 -8.36 -2.55
C GLN A 79 -11.59 -9.34 -3.72
N ILE A 80 -10.52 -9.56 -4.48
CA ILE A 80 -10.51 -10.53 -5.58
C ILE A 80 -10.49 -11.94 -4.97
N ASP A 81 -11.44 -12.78 -5.39
CA ASP A 81 -11.48 -14.19 -4.95
C ASP A 81 -10.13 -14.87 -5.22
N GLY A 82 -9.60 -15.56 -4.22
CA GLY A 82 -8.31 -16.25 -4.28
C GLY A 82 -7.08 -15.38 -4.05
N VAL A 83 -7.23 -14.07 -3.85
CA VAL A 83 -6.15 -13.21 -3.33
C VAL A 83 -6.12 -13.29 -1.81
N LYS A 84 -4.98 -13.66 -1.25
CA LYS A 84 -4.73 -13.67 0.20
C LYS A 84 -4.27 -12.32 0.70
N GLU A 85 -3.34 -11.71 -0.02
CA GLU A 85 -2.69 -10.45 0.34
C GLU A 85 -2.21 -9.75 -0.91
N SER A 86 -2.10 -8.43 -0.82
CA SER A 86 -1.45 -7.65 -1.88
C SER A 86 -0.54 -6.58 -1.30
N PHE A 87 0.48 -6.22 -2.07
CA PHE A 87 1.44 -5.20 -1.72
C PHE A 87 1.68 -4.27 -2.91
N ILE A 88 1.22 -3.03 -2.79
CA ILE A 88 1.41 -1.98 -3.79
C ILE A 88 2.72 -1.25 -3.52
N PHE A 89 3.51 -1.06 -4.58
CA PHE A 89 4.78 -0.34 -4.50
C PHE A 89 5.07 0.44 -5.78
N GLY A 90 5.89 1.48 -5.64
CA GLY A 90 6.42 2.23 -6.77
C GLY A 90 7.72 1.62 -7.29
N LYS A 91 7.77 1.26 -8.57
CA LYS A 91 9.01 0.84 -9.25
C LYS A 91 9.59 2.04 -9.98
N GLN A 92 10.77 2.51 -9.53
CA GLN A 92 11.48 3.62 -10.13
C GLN A 92 11.86 3.32 -11.59
N GLN A 93 11.64 4.29 -12.48
CA GLN A 93 11.89 4.15 -13.93
C GLN A 93 13.15 4.88 -14.37
N SER A 94 13.53 5.95 -13.69
CA SER A 94 14.67 6.81 -14.01
C SER A 94 15.43 7.23 -12.75
N ALA A 95 16.42 8.11 -12.88
CA ALA A 95 17.13 8.71 -11.74
C ALA A 95 16.23 9.64 -10.90
N ASP A 96 15.11 10.12 -11.44
CA ASP A 96 14.12 10.87 -10.67
C ASP A 96 13.34 9.92 -9.75
N LYS A 97 13.43 10.16 -8.44
CA LYS A 97 12.78 9.33 -7.42
C LYS A 97 11.26 9.26 -7.55
N ASN A 98 10.66 10.29 -8.15
CA ASN A 98 9.22 10.39 -8.32
C ASN A 98 8.74 9.84 -9.68
N ASP A 99 9.65 9.47 -10.58
CA ASP A 99 9.33 8.78 -11.83
C ASP A 99 9.15 7.29 -11.55
N VAL A 100 7.99 6.95 -11.01
CA VAL A 100 7.65 5.59 -10.59
C VAL A 100 6.44 5.07 -11.35
N LYS A 101 6.45 3.77 -11.65
CA LYS A 101 5.27 3.00 -12.06
C LYS A 101 4.71 2.25 -10.87
N ILE A 102 3.40 2.28 -10.73
CA ILE A 102 2.71 1.54 -9.67
C ILE A 102 2.64 0.07 -10.07
N ASN A 103 3.14 -0.79 -9.19
CA ASN A 103 3.12 -2.23 -9.36
C ASN A 103 2.46 -2.87 -8.14
N VAL A 104 2.02 -4.10 -8.30
CA VAL A 104 1.47 -4.93 -7.22
C VAL A 104 2.16 -6.28 -7.16
N GLU A 105 2.49 -6.73 -5.97
CA GLU A 105 2.70 -8.14 -5.67
C GLU A 105 1.40 -8.70 -5.09
N ILE A 106 0.94 -9.82 -5.64
CA ILE A 106 -0.28 -10.51 -5.23
C ILE A 106 0.12 -11.87 -4.68
N VAL A 107 -0.16 -12.09 -3.40
CA VAL A 107 -0.10 -13.41 -2.79
C VAL A 107 -1.45 -14.09 -2.99
N PHE A 108 -1.45 -15.23 -3.65
CA PHE A 108 -2.68 -15.90 -4.05
C PHE A 108 -2.80 -17.33 -3.48
N ASP A 109 -4.02 -17.84 -3.45
CA ASP A 109 -4.32 -19.23 -3.17
C ASP A 109 -4.57 -19.96 -4.48
N ARG A 110 -3.65 -20.87 -4.86
CA ARG A 110 -3.74 -21.61 -6.11
C ARG A 110 -5.02 -22.44 -6.23
N THR A 111 -5.44 -23.07 -5.13
CA THR A 111 -6.66 -23.90 -5.11
C THR A 111 -7.89 -23.05 -5.38
N MET A 112 -8.03 -21.94 -4.65
CA MET A 112 -9.15 -21.01 -4.84
C MET A 112 -9.17 -20.38 -6.25
N ILE A 113 -8.00 -20.01 -6.78
CA ILE A 113 -7.90 -19.44 -8.14
C ILE A 113 -8.32 -20.50 -9.18
N ASN A 114 -7.84 -21.75 -9.03
CA ASN A 114 -8.23 -22.85 -9.92
C ASN A 114 -9.74 -23.08 -9.90
N GLU A 115 -10.33 -23.22 -8.71
CA GLU A 115 -11.78 -23.42 -8.54
C GLU A 115 -12.60 -22.27 -9.14
N LYS A 116 -12.18 -21.03 -8.90
CA LYS A 116 -12.97 -19.84 -9.30
C LYS A 116 -12.81 -19.46 -10.77
N TYR A 117 -11.61 -19.58 -11.30
CA TYR A 117 -11.25 -19.07 -12.64
C TYR A 117 -10.87 -20.17 -13.64
N GLN A 118 -10.85 -21.44 -13.21
CA GLN A 118 -10.39 -22.59 -14.00
C GLN A 118 -8.97 -22.40 -14.54
N ALA A 119 -8.12 -21.70 -13.77
CA ALA A 119 -6.74 -21.38 -14.11
C ALA A 119 -5.79 -22.33 -13.35
N ILE A 120 -5.12 -23.23 -14.07
CA ILE A 120 -4.29 -24.29 -13.50
C ILE A 120 -2.81 -23.93 -13.60
N THR A 121 -2.38 -23.46 -14.76
CA THR A 121 -0.99 -23.07 -15.02
C THR A 121 -0.70 -21.67 -14.50
N ASP A 122 0.58 -21.38 -14.22
CA ASP A 122 1.01 -20.06 -13.78
C ASP A 122 0.62 -18.96 -14.76
N ASN A 123 0.68 -19.26 -16.06
CA ASN A 123 0.27 -18.32 -17.10
C ASN A 123 -1.25 -18.03 -17.05
N GLU A 124 -2.08 -19.04 -16.89
CA GLU A 124 -3.53 -18.87 -16.77
C GLU A 124 -3.90 -18.08 -15.51
N ILE A 125 -3.23 -18.37 -14.38
CA ILE A 125 -3.38 -17.62 -13.12
C ILE A 125 -3.00 -16.16 -13.34
N TYR A 126 -1.85 -15.91 -13.98
CA TYR A 126 -1.41 -14.55 -14.30
C TYR A 126 -2.43 -13.81 -15.17
N GLN A 127 -2.95 -14.45 -16.23
CA GLN A 127 -3.95 -13.85 -17.11
C GLN A 127 -5.25 -13.54 -16.36
N ALA A 128 -5.72 -14.47 -15.52
CA ALA A 128 -6.94 -14.30 -14.74
C ALA A 128 -6.83 -13.11 -13.77
N LEU A 129 -5.75 -13.04 -12.99
CA LEU A 129 -5.54 -11.96 -12.03
C LEU A 129 -5.23 -10.63 -12.73
N SER A 130 -4.44 -10.62 -13.80
CA SER A 130 -4.17 -9.43 -14.60
C SER A 130 -5.46 -8.84 -15.20
N LYS A 131 -6.40 -9.69 -15.64
CA LYS A 131 -7.73 -9.25 -16.10
C LYS A 131 -8.51 -8.55 -14.99
N LYS A 132 -8.44 -9.05 -13.75
CA LYS A 132 -9.06 -8.41 -12.58
C LYS A 132 -8.41 -7.08 -12.25
N ILE A 133 -7.09 -7.00 -12.27
CA ILE A 133 -6.36 -5.74 -12.10
C ILE A 133 -6.73 -4.72 -13.18
N LYS A 134 -6.89 -5.16 -14.43
CA LYS A 134 -7.36 -4.28 -15.52
C LYS A 134 -8.77 -3.74 -15.26
N GLN A 135 -9.66 -4.53 -14.68
CA GLN A 135 -11.00 -4.08 -14.28
C GLN A 135 -10.91 -3.01 -13.18
N ILE A 136 -10.11 -3.26 -12.14
CA ILE A 136 -9.85 -2.28 -11.06
C ILE A 136 -9.26 -0.98 -11.66
N ASN A 137 -8.27 -1.08 -12.55
CA ASN A 137 -7.70 0.08 -13.23
C ASN A 137 -8.75 0.91 -13.99
N GLY A 138 -9.82 0.28 -14.48
CA GLY A 138 -10.94 0.96 -15.14
C GLY A 138 -11.76 1.84 -14.19
N THR A 139 -11.74 1.57 -12.88
CA THR A 139 -12.44 2.36 -11.85
C THR A 139 -11.54 3.42 -11.22
N LEU A 140 -10.23 3.31 -11.41
CA LEU A 140 -9.24 4.22 -10.81
C LEU A 140 -8.90 5.38 -11.77
N PRO A 141 -8.54 6.57 -11.23
CA PRO A 141 -7.92 7.63 -12.03
C PRO A 141 -6.65 7.12 -12.72
N ARG A 142 -6.37 7.59 -13.93
CA ARG A 142 -5.24 7.11 -14.76
C ARG A 142 -3.88 7.13 -14.05
N TYR A 143 -3.65 8.09 -13.17
CA TYR A 143 -2.39 8.21 -12.43
C TYR A 143 -2.23 7.14 -11.35
N LYS A 144 -3.33 6.52 -10.86
CA LYS A 144 -3.32 5.38 -9.93
C LYS A 144 -3.21 4.02 -10.63
N ALA A 145 -3.18 3.96 -11.96
CA ALA A 145 -3.21 2.70 -12.69
C ALA A 145 -2.00 1.80 -12.35
N ILE A 146 -2.28 0.56 -11.98
CA ILE A 146 -1.30 -0.49 -11.75
C ILE A 146 -0.74 -0.94 -13.10
N ARG A 147 0.59 -0.93 -13.23
CA ARG A 147 1.31 -1.18 -14.48
C ARG A 147 2.02 -2.53 -14.52
N GLY A 148 2.34 -3.09 -13.37
CA GLY A 148 3.00 -4.39 -13.28
C GLY A 148 2.38 -5.24 -12.19
N VAL A 149 2.30 -6.55 -12.45
CA VAL A 149 1.78 -7.56 -11.52
C VAL A 149 2.85 -8.59 -11.29
N ILE A 150 3.15 -8.87 -10.03
CA ILE A 150 4.00 -9.97 -9.58
C ILE A 150 3.12 -10.94 -8.83
N LEU A 151 3.24 -12.23 -9.10
CA LEU A 151 2.51 -13.28 -8.40
C LEU A 151 3.45 -14.01 -7.44
N SER A 152 2.96 -14.28 -6.25
CA SER A 152 3.68 -15.04 -5.22
C SER A 152 2.74 -16.01 -4.50
N GLU A 153 3.22 -17.17 -4.15
CA GLU A 153 2.56 -18.08 -3.22
C GLU A 153 3.13 -17.93 -1.80
N GLN A 154 4.24 -17.20 -1.67
CA GLN A 154 4.86 -16.91 -0.38
C GLN A 154 4.17 -15.74 0.31
N PRO A 155 3.88 -15.84 1.61
CA PRO A 155 3.25 -14.73 2.34
C PRO A 155 4.17 -13.50 2.38
N LEU A 156 3.57 -12.32 2.45
CA LEU A 156 4.30 -11.08 2.66
C LEU A 156 5.01 -11.06 4.01
N ILE A 157 6.16 -10.40 4.07
CA ILE A 157 6.91 -10.18 5.32
C ILE A 157 6.13 -9.20 6.19
N LYS A 158 5.81 -9.61 7.42
CA LYS A 158 4.99 -8.84 8.35
C LYS A 158 5.62 -8.75 9.74
N THR A 159 5.12 -7.79 10.52
CA THR A 159 5.40 -7.71 11.95
C THR A 159 4.62 -8.78 12.72
N THR A 160 4.95 -8.97 13.99
CA THR A 160 4.19 -9.82 14.92
C THR A 160 2.72 -9.39 15.09
N THR A 161 2.43 -8.12 14.80
CA THR A 161 1.06 -7.55 14.81
C THR A 161 0.41 -7.57 13.43
N ASN A 162 0.90 -8.40 12.50
CA ASN A 162 0.35 -8.64 11.16
C ASN A 162 0.38 -7.41 10.21
N LYS A 163 1.25 -6.42 10.46
CA LYS A 163 1.43 -5.26 9.58
C LYS A 163 2.51 -5.54 8.54
N ILE A 164 2.27 -5.21 7.27
CA ILE A 164 3.21 -5.39 6.16
C ILE A 164 4.48 -4.55 6.41
N LYS A 165 5.64 -5.20 6.39
CA LYS A 165 6.96 -4.55 6.42
C LYS A 165 7.34 -4.11 5.01
N ARG A 166 6.89 -2.93 4.60
CA ARG A 166 6.96 -2.46 3.21
C ARG A 166 8.37 -2.47 2.65
N GLN A 167 9.38 -2.00 3.41
CA GLN A 167 10.75 -1.97 2.93
C GLN A 167 11.34 -3.36 2.73
N GLU A 168 11.11 -4.29 3.69
CA GLU A 168 11.61 -5.65 3.60
C GLU A 168 11.02 -6.42 2.40
N ASN A 169 9.71 -6.23 2.13
CA ASN A 169 9.07 -6.80 0.94
C ASN A 169 9.64 -6.20 -0.35
N LEU A 170 9.84 -4.88 -0.41
CA LEU A 170 10.45 -4.23 -1.56
C LEU A 170 11.88 -4.74 -1.82
N ASP A 171 12.67 -4.92 -0.76
CA ASP A 171 14.03 -5.47 -0.84
C ASP A 171 14.01 -6.92 -1.32
N ALA A 172 13.05 -7.73 -0.87
CA ALA A 172 12.84 -9.09 -1.35
C ALA A 172 12.53 -9.11 -2.85
N ILE A 173 11.55 -8.32 -3.31
CA ILE A 173 11.22 -8.18 -4.74
C ILE A 173 12.45 -7.79 -5.57
N ASN A 174 13.25 -6.86 -5.09
CA ASN A 174 14.45 -6.40 -5.80
C ASN A 174 15.56 -7.45 -5.86
N LYS A 175 15.66 -8.35 -4.89
CA LYS A 175 16.61 -9.47 -4.88
C LYS A 175 16.21 -10.58 -5.85
N PHE A 176 14.91 -10.85 -5.96
CA PHE A 176 14.36 -11.89 -6.82
C PHE A 176 14.09 -11.41 -8.26
N LYS A 177 14.90 -10.51 -8.78
CA LYS A 177 14.76 -9.84 -10.10
C LYS A 177 14.55 -10.74 -11.33
N ASN A 178 14.44 -12.06 -11.19
CA ASN A 178 14.35 -13.01 -12.29
C ASN A 178 13.07 -13.85 -12.34
N THR A 179 12.06 -13.57 -11.56
CA THR A 179 10.85 -14.39 -11.55
C THR A 179 9.63 -13.56 -11.94
N PHE A 180 9.19 -13.74 -13.17
CA PHE A 180 7.92 -13.25 -13.73
C PHE A 180 7.70 -11.72 -13.71
N ILE A 181 8.40 -11.01 -14.62
CA ILE A 181 7.98 -9.70 -15.10
C ILE A 181 7.38 -9.92 -16.48
N GLY A 182 6.06 -9.93 -16.57
CA GLY A 182 5.32 -9.84 -17.81
C GLY A 182 5.03 -8.39 -18.19
#